data_7ffd9cf866da928bd33918dcab4366bf
#
_entry.id   7ffd9cf866da928bd33918dcab4366bf
#
_cell.length_a   1.000
_cell.length_b   1.000
_cell.length_c   1.000
_cell.angle_alpha   90.00
_cell.angle_beta   90.00
_cell.angle_gamma   90.00
#
_symmetry.space_group_name_H-M   'P 1'
#
loop_
_entity.id
_entity.type
_entity.pdbx_description
1 polymer ?
#
loop_
_entity_poly.entity_id
_entity_poly.type
_entity_poly.pdbx_seq_one_letter_code
_entity_poly.pdbx_strand_id
1 'polypeptide(L)'
;MAKIIMIQGTCSNAGKSLLCAALCRIFRQDGYRVAPFKSQNMALNSFITADGREMGRAQVVQAEAAGIAPDVRMNPILLKPTSDVGSQVIIMGEAQGNRTAREYWGRKKALLPMIKDAFDSLAAENDIIVIEGAGSPAEINLKQDDIVNMGLAKLVDAPVLLVGDIDRGGVFASLYGTVKLLEEDEQARIRGLIINKFRGDVEILRPGLTQLEELTGKPVIGVVPYGHFDIDDEDSLSERLDAKAAPALVNIAVVKLPRLSNFTDFSALSRVSGVSVAYADKPAQLAGADLIILPGTKSTLADLRWLRESGMEAQILKAHAAGTPVFGICGGYQMMGRTVSDPDNTEGGGSLRGMSLLPIDTVFRPSKTTTQTRGTLLEIDGVLSDLSGLAVEGYEIHMGETVRDASAKPLVRLLRREGEIEDGCQTENAFGTYLHGVFDAPKAALRTAQALAKKKGVTLTGEALDTHAYKEQQYDKLADSVRKSLDMEWIYRIMEGKA
;
A
#
# COMPACT_ATOMS: atom_id res chain seq x y z
N MET A 1 6.78 -25.20 18.27
CA MET A 1 5.83 -24.10 17.99
C MET A 1 6.66 -22.88 17.62
N ALA A 2 6.19 -22.09 16.67
CA ALA A 2 6.82 -20.82 16.33
C ALA A 2 6.87 -19.89 17.55
N LYS A 3 7.95 -19.11 17.68
CA LYS A 3 8.01 -17.97 18.60
C LYS A 3 7.13 -16.85 18.05
N ILE A 4 6.51 -16.07 18.92
CA ILE A 4 5.54 -15.04 18.51
C ILE A 4 5.93 -13.72 19.14
N ILE A 5 5.80 -12.62 18.39
CA ILE A 5 5.88 -11.25 18.90
C ILE A 5 4.84 -10.39 18.22
N MET A 6 4.14 -9.55 18.96
CA MET A 6 3.10 -8.68 18.40
C MET A 6 3.42 -7.21 18.66
N ILE A 7 3.32 -6.39 17.61
CA ILE A 7 3.49 -4.95 17.66
C ILE A 7 2.11 -4.29 17.66
N GLN A 8 1.76 -3.58 18.72
CA GLN A 8 0.57 -2.74 18.80
C GLN A 8 0.97 -1.27 18.93
N GLY A 9 0.13 -0.35 18.52
CA GLY A 9 0.41 1.07 18.59
C GLY A 9 -0.60 1.83 19.42
N THR A 10 -0.22 2.97 19.97
CA THR A 10 -1.14 3.86 20.67
C THR A 10 -2.12 4.56 19.73
N CYS A 11 -1.85 4.54 18.43
CA CYS A 11 -2.69 5.14 17.38
C CYS A 11 -2.35 4.56 15.99
N SER A 12 -3.13 4.94 14.98
CA SER A 12 -2.74 4.76 13.57
C SER A 12 -1.47 5.56 13.28
N ASN A 13 -0.67 5.10 12.31
CA ASN A 13 0.59 5.72 11.91
C ASN A 13 1.69 5.80 13.02
N ALA A 14 1.55 5.11 14.14
CA ALA A 14 2.61 5.03 15.15
C ALA A 14 3.90 4.33 14.64
N GLY A 15 3.87 3.75 13.44
CA GLY A 15 5.00 3.09 12.80
C GLY A 15 5.03 1.57 12.98
N LYS A 16 3.90 0.96 13.36
CA LYS A 16 3.77 -0.50 13.53
C LYS A 16 4.28 -1.29 12.32
N SER A 17 3.82 -0.92 11.12
CA SER A 17 4.12 -1.65 9.88
C SER A 17 5.60 -1.64 9.55
N LEU A 18 6.29 -0.50 9.73
CA LEU A 18 7.74 -0.39 9.54
C LEU A 18 8.51 -1.19 10.59
N LEU A 19 8.07 -1.16 11.87
CA LEU A 19 8.71 -1.96 12.93
C LEU A 19 8.52 -3.45 12.69
N CYS A 20 7.35 -3.90 12.24
CA CYS A 20 7.12 -5.28 11.84
C CYS A 20 8.02 -5.68 10.67
N ALA A 21 8.14 -4.85 9.64
CA ALA A 21 9.04 -5.10 8.51
C ALA A 21 10.52 -5.19 8.97
N ALA A 22 10.93 -4.26 9.87
CA ALA A 22 12.27 -4.29 10.47
C ALA A 22 12.53 -5.59 11.23
N LEU A 23 11.61 -6.01 12.11
CA LEU A 23 11.74 -7.24 12.88
C LEU A 23 11.74 -8.48 11.97
N CYS A 24 10.89 -8.52 10.94
CA CYS A 24 10.93 -9.58 9.93
C CYS A 24 12.32 -9.68 9.28
N ARG A 25 12.90 -8.53 8.89
CA ARG A 25 14.24 -8.49 8.29
C ARG A 25 15.34 -8.87 9.28
N ILE A 26 15.29 -8.37 10.52
CA ILE A 26 16.24 -8.67 11.58
C ILE A 26 16.26 -10.18 11.85
N PHE A 27 15.11 -10.80 12.10
CA PHE A 27 15.04 -12.22 12.40
C PHE A 27 15.48 -13.09 11.22
N ARG A 28 15.18 -12.68 9.97
CA ARG A 28 15.72 -13.32 8.77
C ARG A 28 17.25 -13.27 8.75
N GLN A 29 17.85 -12.09 9.01
CA GLN A 29 19.31 -11.91 9.05
C GLN A 29 19.95 -12.77 10.15
N ASP A 30 19.23 -13.01 11.25
CA ASP A 30 19.66 -13.86 12.35
C ASP A 30 19.42 -15.37 12.08
N GLY A 31 18.96 -15.72 10.85
CA GLY A 31 18.86 -17.10 10.36
C GLY A 31 17.53 -17.79 10.64
N TYR A 32 16.51 -17.09 11.12
CA TYR A 32 15.18 -17.67 11.35
C TYR A 32 14.31 -17.63 10.07
N ARG A 33 13.42 -18.60 9.94
CA ARG A 33 12.28 -18.54 9.01
C ARG A 33 11.21 -17.69 9.66
N VAL A 34 10.83 -16.60 9.01
CA VAL A 34 9.94 -15.59 9.58
C VAL A 34 8.76 -15.34 8.66
N ALA A 35 7.56 -15.24 9.22
CA ALA A 35 6.40 -14.75 8.50
C ALA A 35 5.73 -13.59 9.25
N PRO A 36 5.24 -12.57 8.53
CA PRO A 36 4.36 -11.55 9.11
C PRO A 36 2.93 -12.06 9.23
N PHE A 37 2.16 -11.44 10.14
CA PHE A 37 0.74 -11.71 10.27
C PHE A 37 -0.03 -10.46 10.69
N LYS A 38 -1.15 -10.17 10.04
CA LYS A 38 -2.11 -9.14 10.44
C LYS A 38 -3.51 -9.68 10.14
N SER A 39 -4.27 -10.00 11.17
CA SER A 39 -5.56 -10.67 11.02
C SER A 39 -6.55 -9.92 10.13
N GLN A 40 -6.58 -8.59 10.26
CA GLN A 40 -7.40 -7.72 9.43
C GLN A 40 -6.62 -6.45 9.08
N ASN A 41 -6.65 -6.09 7.80
CA ASN A 41 -6.16 -4.82 7.31
C ASN A 41 -7.30 -3.97 6.71
N MET A 42 -7.18 -2.65 6.78
CA MET A 42 -8.06 -1.71 6.09
C MET A 42 -7.18 -0.80 5.23
N ALA A 43 -7.13 -1.05 3.93
CA ALA A 43 -6.29 -0.30 3.00
C ALA A 43 -6.86 -0.33 1.59
N LEU A 44 -6.58 0.71 0.81
CA LEU A 44 -6.86 0.77 -0.63
C LEU A 44 -5.72 0.18 -1.47
N ASN A 45 -4.50 0.17 -0.91
CA ASN A 45 -3.36 -0.48 -1.53
C ASN A 45 -3.43 -1.98 -1.31
N SER A 46 -3.47 -2.73 -2.39
CA SER A 46 -3.46 -4.19 -2.37
C SER A 46 -2.47 -4.76 -3.38
N PHE A 47 -2.25 -6.03 -3.28
CA PHE A 47 -1.37 -6.81 -4.14
C PHE A 47 -2.04 -8.14 -4.47
N ILE A 48 -1.69 -8.70 -5.61
CA ILE A 48 -2.17 -10.02 -6.03
C ILE A 48 -1.04 -11.03 -5.85
N THR A 49 -1.30 -12.08 -5.08
CA THR A 49 -0.36 -13.18 -4.86
C THR A 49 -0.19 -14.04 -6.12
N ALA A 50 0.83 -14.89 -6.15
CA ALA A 50 1.13 -15.74 -7.31
C ALA A 50 -0.03 -16.69 -7.67
N ASP A 51 -0.87 -17.06 -6.71
CA ASP A 51 -2.07 -17.87 -6.92
C ASP A 51 -3.32 -17.07 -7.33
N GLY A 52 -3.18 -15.73 -7.51
CA GLY A 52 -4.24 -14.85 -7.99
C GLY A 52 -5.15 -14.30 -6.91
N ARG A 53 -4.75 -14.34 -5.64
CA ARG A 53 -5.52 -13.86 -4.50
C ARG A 53 -5.08 -12.48 -4.05
N GLU A 54 -5.99 -11.73 -3.43
CA GLU A 54 -5.75 -10.34 -3.03
C GLU A 54 -5.38 -10.22 -1.54
N MET A 55 -4.34 -9.42 -1.23
CA MET A 55 -3.95 -9.10 0.15
C MET A 55 -3.47 -7.65 0.29
N GLY A 56 -3.38 -7.15 1.53
CA GLY A 56 -2.94 -5.81 1.84
C GLY A 56 -1.44 -5.59 1.56
N ARG A 57 -1.08 -4.42 1.04
CA ARG A 57 0.30 -4.08 0.65
C ARG A 57 1.28 -4.11 1.82
N ALA A 58 0.86 -3.74 3.04
CA ALA A 58 1.73 -3.76 4.22
C ALA A 58 2.33 -5.14 4.50
N GLN A 59 1.52 -6.20 4.42
CA GLN A 59 1.99 -7.56 4.66
C GLN A 59 2.84 -8.10 3.51
N VAL A 60 2.67 -7.57 2.29
CA VAL A 60 3.57 -7.83 1.16
C VAL A 60 4.96 -7.27 1.45
N VAL A 61 5.05 -6.01 1.90
CA VAL A 61 6.31 -5.36 2.32
C VAL A 61 7.01 -6.16 3.43
N GLN A 62 6.26 -6.63 4.41
CA GLN A 62 6.79 -7.42 5.52
C GLN A 62 7.25 -8.81 5.07
N ALA A 63 6.54 -9.45 4.12
CA ALA A 63 6.95 -10.71 3.51
C ALA A 63 8.22 -10.54 2.66
N GLU A 64 8.30 -9.46 1.85
CA GLU A 64 9.52 -9.10 1.10
C GLU A 64 10.71 -8.90 2.07
N ALA A 65 10.52 -8.18 3.18
CA ALA A 65 11.54 -7.99 4.22
C ALA A 65 11.97 -9.32 4.86
N ALA A 66 11.03 -10.24 5.10
CA ALA A 66 11.29 -11.59 5.57
C ALA A 66 11.93 -12.50 4.50
N GLY A 67 11.94 -12.08 3.21
CA GLY A 67 12.48 -12.83 2.08
C GLY A 67 11.64 -14.02 1.68
N ILE A 68 10.35 -13.94 1.87
CA ILE A 68 9.37 -14.96 1.49
C ILE A 68 8.32 -14.39 0.53
N ALA A 69 7.69 -15.26 -0.25
CA ALA A 69 6.60 -14.87 -1.12
C ALA A 69 5.37 -14.43 -0.29
N PRO A 70 4.66 -13.37 -0.71
CA PRO A 70 3.39 -12.99 -0.10
C PRO A 70 2.34 -14.10 -0.18
N ASP A 71 1.64 -14.35 0.92
CA ASP A 71 0.61 -15.36 1.07
C ASP A 71 -0.60 -14.76 1.80
N VAL A 72 -1.80 -15.02 1.33
CA VAL A 72 -3.04 -14.45 1.91
C VAL A 72 -3.27 -14.84 3.37
N ARG A 73 -2.66 -15.93 3.83
CA ARG A 73 -2.68 -16.32 5.25
C ARG A 73 -2.04 -15.26 6.14
N MET A 74 -1.12 -14.45 5.61
CA MET A 74 -0.48 -13.34 6.33
C MET A 74 -1.43 -12.16 6.56
N ASN A 75 -2.49 -12.04 5.74
CA ASN A 75 -3.55 -11.04 5.88
C ASN A 75 -4.90 -11.65 5.48
N PRO A 76 -5.49 -12.49 6.33
CA PRO A 76 -6.70 -13.25 5.98
C PRO A 76 -7.94 -12.37 5.75
N ILE A 77 -7.97 -11.14 6.29
CA ILE A 77 -9.06 -10.20 6.07
C ILE A 77 -8.51 -8.86 5.58
N LEU A 78 -8.98 -8.43 4.41
CA LEU A 78 -8.72 -7.10 3.87
C LEU A 78 -10.05 -6.36 3.66
N LEU A 79 -10.15 -5.16 4.21
CA LEU A 79 -11.28 -4.25 4.02
C LEU A 79 -10.86 -3.12 3.09
N LYS A 80 -11.54 -2.94 1.96
CA LYS A 80 -11.31 -1.82 1.04
C LYS A 80 -12.47 -0.83 1.14
N PRO A 81 -12.27 0.35 1.76
CA PRO A 81 -13.31 1.36 1.88
C PRO A 81 -13.90 1.73 0.51
N THR A 82 -15.21 1.61 0.36
CA THR A 82 -15.95 2.00 -0.86
C THR A 82 -16.73 3.29 -0.66
N SER A 83 -17.09 3.60 0.59
CA SER A 83 -17.76 4.81 1.04
C SER A 83 -17.39 5.11 2.49
N ASP A 84 -17.94 6.18 3.06
CA ASP A 84 -17.70 6.54 4.47
C ASP A 84 -18.28 5.51 5.46
N VAL A 85 -19.22 4.67 5.01
CA VAL A 85 -19.93 3.70 5.86
C VAL A 85 -19.84 2.25 5.35
N GLY A 86 -19.14 1.99 4.27
CA GLY A 86 -19.06 0.67 3.64
C GLY A 86 -17.68 0.30 3.12
N SER A 87 -17.41 -1.00 3.11
CA SER A 87 -16.17 -1.56 2.58
C SER A 87 -16.46 -2.82 1.76
N GLN A 88 -15.64 -3.04 0.73
CA GLN A 88 -15.53 -4.35 0.12
C GLN A 88 -14.75 -5.25 1.07
N VAL A 89 -15.36 -6.37 1.46
CA VAL A 89 -14.75 -7.36 2.34
C VAL A 89 -14.08 -8.43 1.50
N ILE A 90 -12.81 -8.69 1.78
CA ILE A 90 -11.99 -9.71 1.13
C ILE A 90 -11.54 -10.68 2.23
N ILE A 91 -11.85 -11.97 2.07
CA ILE A 91 -11.51 -13.04 3.01
C ILE A 91 -10.65 -14.07 2.29
N MET A 92 -9.49 -14.37 2.86
CA MET A 92 -8.50 -15.29 2.26
C MET A 92 -8.21 -14.97 0.78
N GLY A 93 -8.19 -13.67 0.46
CA GLY A 93 -7.92 -13.14 -0.87
C GLY A 93 -9.10 -13.16 -1.84
N GLU A 94 -10.29 -13.57 -1.42
CA GLU A 94 -11.49 -13.64 -2.25
C GLU A 94 -12.52 -12.57 -1.83
N ALA A 95 -13.04 -11.83 -2.80
CA ALA A 95 -14.03 -10.78 -2.54
C ALA A 95 -15.38 -11.37 -2.13
N GLN A 96 -15.90 -10.96 -0.97
CA GLN A 96 -17.18 -11.38 -0.41
C GLN A 96 -18.31 -10.34 -0.64
N GLY A 97 -18.04 -9.34 -1.48
CA GLY A 97 -18.95 -8.23 -1.75
C GLY A 97 -18.82 -7.06 -0.78
N ASN A 98 -19.65 -6.04 -1.01
CA ASN A 98 -19.69 -4.83 -0.20
C ASN A 98 -20.54 -5.05 1.05
N ARG A 99 -20.08 -4.51 2.19
CA ARG A 99 -20.78 -4.56 3.48
C ARG A 99 -20.73 -3.19 4.15
N THR A 100 -21.79 -2.84 4.85
CA THR A 100 -21.76 -1.73 5.78
C THR A 100 -20.92 -2.09 7.01
N ALA A 101 -20.40 -1.09 7.72
CA ALA A 101 -19.65 -1.32 8.95
C ALA A 101 -20.44 -2.14 9.98
N ARG A 102 -21.76 -1.88 10.12
CA ARG A 102 -22.65 -2.60 11.03
C ARG A 102 -22.82 -4.09 10.65
N GLU A 103 -23.01 -4.39 9.37
CA GLU A 103 -23.16 -5.78 8.88
C GLU A 103 -21.87 -6.58 9.07
N TYR A 104 -20.72 -5.95 8.81
CA TYR A 104 -19.42 -6.58 9.01
C TYR A 104 -19.17 -6.83 10.50
N TRP A 105 -19.47 -5.83 11.35
CA TRP A 105 -19.28 -5.93 12.80
C TRP A 105 -19.97 -7.16 13.41
N GLY A 106 -21.23 -7.40 13.08
CA GLY A 106 -21.98 -8.55 13.57
C GLY A 106 -21.44 -9.93 13.17
N ARG A 107 -20.50 -9.97 12.23
CA ARG A 107 -19.89 -11.22 11.72
C ARG A 107 -18.46 -11.46 12.17
N LYS A 108 -17.80 -10.48 12.77
CA LYS A 108 -16.37 -10.53 13.13
C LYS A 108 -16.00 -11.79 13.94
N LYS A 109 -16.77 -12.13 14.97
CA LYS A 109 -16.50 -13.30 15.80
C LYS A 109 -16.56 -14.63 15.04
N ALA A 110 -17.41 -14.72 14.04
CA ALA A 110 -17.50 -15.92 13.21
C ALA A 110 -16.24 -16.15 12.34
N LEU A 111 -15.39 -15.12 12.18
CA LEU A 111 -14.14 -15.22 11.43
C LEU A 111 -12.95 -15.69 12.29
N LEU A 112 -13.09 -15.75 13.63
CA LEU A 112 -12.00 -16.15 14.54
C LEU A 112 -11.42 -17.55 14.23
N PRO A 113 -12.22 -18.60 13.95
CA PRO A 113 -11.66 -19.91 13.59
C PRO A 113 -10.76 -19.82 12.35
N MET A 114 -11.22 -19.15 11.29
CA MET A 114 -10.46 -18.97 10.05
C MET A 114 -9.17 -18.16 10.27
N ILE A 115 -9.21 -17.11 11.11
CA ILE A 115 -8.02 -16.34 11.50
C ILE A 115 -7.03 -17.25 12.22
N LYS A 116 -7.52 -18.07 13.16
CA LYS A 116 -6.68 -19.00 13.92
C LYS A 116 -6.06 -20.06 13.02
N ASP A 117 -6.82 -20.65 12.11
CA ASP A 117 -6.34 -21.66 11.16
C ASP A 117 -5.25 -21.08 10.23
N ALA A 118 -5.45 -19.86 9.71
CA ALA A 118 -4.45 -19.16 8.91
C ALA A 118 -3.16 -18.92 9.71
N PHE A 119 -3.28 -18.45 10.94
CA PHE A 119 -2.16 -18.24 11.84
C PHE A 119 -1.41 -19.54 12.16
N ASP A 120 -2.12 -20.60 12.56
CA ASP A 120 -1.54 -21.89 12.92
C ASP A 120 -0.80 -22.55 11.75
N SER A 121 -1.35 -22.41 10.55
CA SER A 121 -0.71 -22.90 9.33
C SER A 121 0.62 -22.19 9.08
N LEU A 122 0.67 -20.84 9.20
CA LEU A 122 1.92 -20.09 9.07
C LEU A 122 2.91 -20.44 10.20
N ALA A 123 2.44 -20.58 11.44
CA ALA A 123 3.26 -20.92 12.59
C ALA A 123 3.87 -22.32 12.50
N ALA A 124 3.21 -23.26 11.79
CA ALA A 124 3.76 -24.59 11.54
C ALA A 124 4.95 -24.59 10.55
N GLU A 125 5.00 -23.60 9.66
CA GLU A 125 6.00 -23.49 8.58
C GLU A 125 7.20 -22.60 8.95
N ASN A 126 7.06 -21.74 10.00
CA ASN A 126 8.02 -20.72 10.35
C ASN A 126 8.52 -20.86 11.81
N ASP A 127 9.69 -20.29 12.07
CA ASP A 127 10.29 -20.28 13.40
C ASP A 127 9.81 -19.10 14.25
N ILE A 128 9.47 -17.98 13.58
CA ILE A 128 8.96 -16.75 14.21
C ILE A 128 7.79 -16.19 13.41
N ILE A 129 6.73 -15.78 14.11
CA ILE A 129 5.64 -14.97 13.55
C ILE A 129 5.67 -13.58 14.16
N VAL A 130 5.78 -12.56 13.30
CA VAL A 130 5.68 -11.14 13.68
C VAL A 130 4.27 -10.65 13.38
N ILE A 131 3.52 -10.31 14.43
CA ILE A 131 2.14 -9.89 14.32
C ILE A 131 2.04 -8.37 14.37
N GLU A 132 1.26 -7.79 13.46
CA GLU A 132 0.90 -6.38 13.46
C GLU A 132 -0.53 -6.17 13.95
N GLY A 133 -0.72 -5.32 14.96
CA GLY A 133 -2.04 -4.84 15.38
C GLY A 133 -2.57 -3.73 14.47
N ALA A 134 -3.83 -3.33 14.66
CA ALA A 134 -4.48 -2.28 13.90
C ALA A 134 -5.02 -1.16 14.80
N GLY A 135 -4.75 0.11 14.44
CA GLY A 135 -5.15 1.26 15.25
C GLY A 135 -4.54 1.22 16.66
N SER A 136 -5.39 1.32 17.68
CA SER A 136 -5.01 1.27 19.10
C SER A 136 -5.77 0.16 19.85
N PRO A 137 -5.14 -0.57 20.78
CA PRO A 137 -5.86 -1.49 21.68
C PRO A 137 -6.74 -0.76 22.71
N ALA A 138 -6.57 0.56 22.87
CA ALA A 138 -7.34 1.39 23.80
C ALA A 138 -8.68 1.88 23.24
N GLU A 139 -9.10 1.41 22.09
CA GLU A 139 -10.46 1.66 21.54
C GLU A 139 -11.49 0.86 22.35
N ILE A 140 -11.76 1.33 23.58
CA ILE A 140 -12.60 0.63 24.58
C ILE A 140 -14.02 0.32 24.10
N ASN A 141 -14.56 1.14 23.22
CA ASN A 141 -15.87 0.95 22.57
C ASN A 141 -15.88 -0.19 21.55
N LEU A 142 -14.72 -0.64 21.06
CA LEU A 142 -14.56 -1.71 20.06
C LEU A 142 -14.05 -3.02 20.65
N LYS A 143 -13.79 -3.05 21.95
CA LYS A 143 -13.08 -4.12 22.64
C LYS A 143 -13.80 -5.48 22.59
N GLN A 144 -15.14 -5.48 22.66
CA GLN A 144 -15.92 -6.71 22.76
C GLN A 144 -15.74 -7.63 21.54
N ASP A 145 -15.46 -7.05 20.37
CA ASP A 145 -15.30 -7.77 19.09
C ASP A 145 -13.92 -7.55 18.48
N ASP A 146 -12.90 -7.37 19.34
CA ASP A 146 -11.53 -7.18 18.91
C ASP A 146 -10.93 -8.49 18.36
N ILE A 147 -10.58 -8.47 17.08
CA ILE A 147 -9.89 -9.56 16.38
C ILE A 147 -8.50 -9.13 15.88
N VAL A 148 -8.04 -7.93 16.23
CA VAL A 148 -6.84 -7.32 15.63
C VAL A 148 -5.77 -6.91 16.63
N ASN A 149 -6.13 -6.62 17.89
CA ASN A 149 -5.21 -6.19 18.95
C ASN A 149 -5.20 -7.19 20.11
N MET A 150 -5.71 -6.83 21.29
CA MET A 150 -5.66 -7.70 22.47
C MET A 150 -6.50 -8.98 22.31
N GLY A 151 -7.60 -8.93 21.56
CA GLY A 151 -8.36 -10.13 21.23
C GLY A 151 -7.54 -11.14 20.42
N LEU A 152 -6.78 -10.68 19.42
CA LEU A 152 -5.85 -11.53 18.69
C LEU A 152 -4.69 -11.99 19.57
N ALA A 153 -4.10 -11.09 20.38
CA ALA A 153 -3.01 -11.44 21.28
C ALA A 153 -3.40 -12.55 22.27
N LYS A 154 -4.64 -12.52 22.78
CA LYS A 154 -5.19 -13.58 23.63
C LYS A 154 -5.41 -14.89 22.85
N LEU A 155 -5.93 -14.81 21.62
CA LEU A 155 -6.24 -15.97 20.77
C LEU A 155 -5.00 -16.82 20.44
N VAL A 156 -3.85 -16.16 20.21
CA VAL A 156 -2.61 -16.82 19.79
C VAL A 156 -1.51 -16.79 20.87
N ASP A 157 -1.86 -16.35 22.09
CA ASP A 157 -0.97 -16.21 23.25
C ASP A 157 0.29 -15.37 22.96
N ALA A 158 0.12 -14.24 22.25
CA ALA A 158 1.22 -13.38 21.83
C ALA A 158 1.62 -12.38 22.94
N PRO A 159 2.93 -12.25 23.23
CA PRO A 159 3.48 -11.10 23.95
C PRO A 159 3.43 -9.86 23.05
N VAL A 160 3.20 -8.69 23.66
CA VAL A 160 2.96 -7.43 22.97
C VAL A 160 4.06 -6.42 23.27
N LEU A 161 4.56 -5.76 22.24
CA LEU A 161 5.33 -4.52 22.30
C LEU A 161 4.42 -3.36 21.91
N LEU A 162 4.26 -2.37 22.77
CA LEU A 162 3.41 -1.21 22.55
C LEU A 162 4.24 -0.02 22.06
N VAL A 163 3.87 0.53 20.89
CA VAL A 163 4.61 1.59 20.22
C VAL A 163 3.86 2.92 20.32
N GLY A 164 4.55 3.97 20.76
CA GLY A 164 4.06 5.34 20.77
C GLY A 164 4.82 6.22 19.77
N ASP A 165 4.12 7.11 19.06
CA ASP A 165 4.66 8.12 18.17
C ASP A 165 4.98 9.40 18.96
N ILE A 166 6.26 9.81 19.03
CA ILE A 166 6.68 11.02 19.74
C ILE A 166 6.64 12.28 18.86
N ASP A 167 6.68 12.15 17.55
CA ASP A 167 6.79 13.29 16.61
C ASP A 167 5.57 14.21 16.67
N ARG A 168 4.41 13.66 17.04
CA ARG A 168 3.16 14.42 17.22
C ARG A 168 2.97 15.02 18.61
N GLY A 169 3.86 14.73 19.56
CA GLY A 169 3.74 15.11 20.97
C GLY A 169 2.79 14.21 21.77
N GLY A 170 2.87 14.30 23.10
CA GLY A 170 1.99 13.57 24.01
C GLY A 170 2.24 12.05 24.13
N VAL A 171 3.40 11.54 23.70
CA VAL A 171 3.70 10.10 23.68
C VAL A 171 3.61 9.44 25.06
N PHE A 172 4.06 10.12 26.13
CA PHE A 172 3.99 9.59 27.49
C PHE A 172 2.55 9.38 27.94
N ALA A 173 1.67 10.37 27.68
CA ALA A 173 0.25 10.25 27.98
C ALA A 173 -0.42 9.15 27.15
N SER A 174 -0.05 9.02 25.87
CA SER A 174 -0.60 7.99 24.98
C SER A 174 -0.22 6.58 25.44
N LEU A 175 1.08 6.35 25.76
CA LEU A 175 1.56 5.05 26.26
C LEU A 175 0.95 4.72 27.62
N TYR A 176 1.01 5.64 28.58
CA TYR A 176 0.42 5.47 29.90
C TYR A 176 -1.09 5.20 29.82
N GLY A 177 -1.82 6.05 29.11
CA GLY A 177 -3.27 5.92 28.95
C GLY A 177 -3.67 4.62 28.28
N THR A 178 -2.95 4.21 27.22
CA THR A 178 -3.19 2.92 26.56
C THR A 178 -3.01 1.76 27.52
N VAL A 179 -1.91 1.70 28.28
CA VAL A 179 -1.68 0.64 29.25
C VAL A 179 -2.78 0.62 30.32
N LYS A 180 -3.14 1.78 30.87
CA LYS A 180 -4.12 1.86 32.00
C LYS A 180 -5.57 1.65 31.60
N LEU A 181 -5.93 1.82 30.32
CA LEU A 181 -7.29 1.52 29.82
C LEU A 181 -7.51 0.02 29.53
N LEU A 182 -6.45 -0.77 29.50
CA LEU A 182 -6.52 -2.21 29.29
C LEU A 182 -6.81 -2.95 30.59
N GLU A 183 -7.40 -4.14 30.49
CA GLU A 183 -7.62 -5.04 31.62
C GLU A 183 -6.29 -5.63 32.12
N GLU A 184 -6.25 -6.14 33.35
CA GLU A 184 -5.03 -6.64 33.99
C GLU A 184 -4.33 -7.74 33.19
N ASP A 185 -5.10 -8.67 32.61
CA ASP A 185 -4.58 -9.76 31.79
C ASP A 185 -4.01 -9.27 30.43
N GLU A 186 -4.57 -8.17 29.90
CA GLU A 186 -4.07 -7.50 28.70
C GLU A 186 -2.83 -6.66 28.99
N GLN A 187 -2.85 -5.94 30.13
CA GLN A 187 -1.64 -5.25 30.61
C GLN A 187 -0.48 -6.22 30.84
N ALA A 188 -0.76 -7.43 31.36
CA ALA A 188 0.23 -8.45 31.58
C ALA A 188 0.89 -8.93 30.27
N ARG A 189 0.21 -8.87 29.13
CA ARG A 189 0.76 -9.22 27.81
C ARG A 189 1.70 -8.16 27.24
N ILE A 190 1.60 -6.90 27.69
CA ILE A 190 2.54 -5.86 27.28
C ILE A 190 3.88 -6.12 28.00
N ARG A 191 4.91 -6.47 27.21
CA ARG A 191 6.25 -6.84 27.68
C ARG A 191 7.30 -5.77 27.42
N GLY A 192 6.94 -4.70 26.70
CA GLY A 192 7.84 -3.59 26.45
C GLY A 192 7.13 -2.43 25.75
N LEU A 193 7.66 -1.24 25.99
CA LEU A 193 7.24 0.01 25.37
C LEU A 193 8.31 0.47 24.38
N ILE A 194 7.90 0.99 23.24
CA ILE A 194 8.80 1.54 22.22
C ILE A 194 8.37 2.98 21.95
N ILE A 195 9.31 3.90 21.98
CA ILE A 195 9.11 5.27 21.52
C ILE A 195 9.65 5.35 20.09
N ASN A 196 8.79 5.72 19.16
CA ASN A 196 9.13 5.76 17.74
C ASN A 196 9.11 7.17 17.18
N LYS A 197 9.81 7.38 16.07
CA LYS A 197 9.95 8.65 15.34
C LYS A 197 10.60 9.75 16.16
N PHE A 198 11.56 9.40 16.97
CA PHE A 198 12.26 10.35 17.83
C PHE A 198 13.22 11.26 17.02
N ARG A 199 13.19 12.54 17.34
CA ARG A 199 14.13 13.55 16.82
C ARG A 199 14.80 14.25 17.99
N GLY A 200 16.12 14.23 18.06
CA GLY A 200 16.88 14.92 19.09
C GLY A 200 17.84 14.05 19.87
N ASP A 201 18.19 14.48 21.07
CA ASP A 201 19.11 13.78 21.97
C ASP A 201 18.32 12.88 22.94
N VAL A 202 18.58 11.58 22.89
CA VAL A 202 17.93 10.57 23.74
C VAL A 202 18.24 10.79 25.24
N GLU A 203 19.39 11.38 25.57
CA GLU A 203 19.74 11.64 26.97
C GLU A 203 18.79 12.65 27.63
N ILE A 204 18.25 13.61 26.86
CA ILE A 204 17.23 14.55 27.34
C ILE A 204 15.91 13.83 27.64
N LEU A 205 15.61 12.77 26.86
CA LEU A 205 14.38 11.98 27.02
C LEU A 205 14.45 11.00 28.20
N ARG A 206 15.66 10.56 28.58
CA ARG A 206 15.91 9.48 29.56
C ARG A 206 15.16 9.63 30.89
N PRO A 207 15.10 10.80 31.55
CA PRO A 207 14.33 10.95 32.81
C PRO A 207 12.85 10.66 32.63
N GLY A 208 12.29 11.04 31.47
CA GLY A 208 10.90 10.74 31.14
C GLY A 208 10.64 9.26 30.88
N LEU A 209 11.63 8.54 30.31
CA LEU A 209 11.53 7.10 30.11
C LEU A 209 11.46 6.37 31.45
N THR A 210 12.35 6.69 32.40
CA THR A 210 12.35 6.13 33.76
C THR A 210 11.00 6.37 34.46
N GLN A 211 10.49 7.61 34.39
CA GLN A 211 9.18 7.93 34.97
C GLN A 211 8.03 7.14 34.30
N LEU A 212 8.09 6.93 32.99
CA LEU A 212 7.09 6.13 32.27
C LEU A 212 7.12 4.66 32.72
N GLU A 213 8.32 4.10 32.92
CA GLU A 213 8.51 2.73 33.43
C GLU A 213 7.92 2.58 34.85
N GLU A 214 8.18 3.53 35.74
CA GLU A 214 7.62 3.56 37.10
C GLU A 214 6.08 3.63 37.08
N LEU A 215 5.51 4.49 36.21
CA LEU A 215 4.06 4.70 36.11
C LEU A 215 3.32 3.51 35.51
N THR A 216 3.93 2.85 34.53
CA THR A 216 3.31 1.73 33.79
C THR A 216 3.65 0.37 34.34
N GLY A 217 4.79 0.22 35.02
CA GLY A 217 5.36 -1.06 35.42
C GLY A 217 5.88 -1.85 34.19
N LYS A 218 6.19 -1.19 33.08
CA LYS A 218 6.64 -1.80 31.82
C LYS A 218 7.98 -1.20 31.39
N PRO A 219 8.96 -2.02 30.95
CA PRO A 219 10.23 -1.49 30.49
C PRO A 219 10.08 -0.74 29.15
N VAL A 220 10.83 0.34 28.99
CA VAL A 220 11.03 0.98 27.68
C VAL A 220 12.23 0.32 27.00
N ILE A 221 11.94 -0.51 26.02
CA ILE A 221 12.94 -1.36 25.35
C ILE A 221 13.64 -0.67 24.18
N GLY A 222 13.30 0.57 23.88
CA GLY A 222 14.02 1.35 22.90
C GLY A 222 13.34 2.64 22.46
N VAL A 223 14.18 3.50 21.88
CA VAL A 223 13.79 4.77 21.25
C VAL A 223 14.29 4.74 19.81
N VAL A 224 13.35 4.60 18.87
CA VAL A 224 13.66 4.49 17.45
C VAL A 224 13.67 5.88 16.82
N PRO A 225 14.78 6.29 16.19
CA PRO A 225 14.87 7.60 15.57
C PRO A 225 13.95 7.72 14.36
N TYR A 226 13.54 8.95 14.06
CA TYR A 226 12.87 9.25 12.81
C TYR A 226 13.82 8.99 11.65
N GLY A 227 13.43 8.12 10.73
CA GLY A 227 14.22 7.73 9.56
C GLY A 227 13.40 7.85 8.28
N HIS A 228 14.10 8.17 7.19
CA HIS A 228 13.53 8.11 5.85
C HIS A 228 13.97 6.80 5.18
N PHE A 229 13.02 5.90 5.02
CA PHE A 229 13.20 4.64 4.31
C PHE A 229 12.28 4.66 3.09
N ASP A 230 12.83 4.41 1.90
CA ASP A 230 12.02 4.34 0.68
C ASP A 230 11.41 2.94 0.51
N ILE A 231 10.47 2.66 1.41
CA ILE A 231 9.66 1.45 1.48
C ILE A 231 8.24 1.81 1.11
N ASP A 232 7.55 0.93 0.39
CA ASP A 232 6.19 1.16 -0.06
C ASP A 232 5.24 1.38 1.13
N ASP A 233 4.47 2.47 1.08
CA ASP A 233 3.51 2.83 2.12
C ASP A 233 2.26 1.96 2.06
N GLU A 234 1.66 1.73 3.22
CA GLU A 234 0.46 0.92 3.38
C GLU A 234 -0.80 1.64 2.90
N ASP A 235 -0.94 2.93 3.21
CA ASP A 235 -2.20 3.65 3.14
C ASP A 235 -2.10 4.93 2.29
N SER A 236 -3.22 5.28 1.67
CA SER A 236 -3.43 6.56 0.96
C SER A 236 -3.39 7.80 1.89
N LEU A 237 -3.24 7.62 3.20
CA LEU A 237 -2.93 8.68 4.17
C LEU A 237 -1.43 8.95 4.33
N SER A 238 -0.59 8.38 3.47
CA SER A 238 0.85 8.61 3.48
C SER A 238 1.20 10.08 3.31
N GLU A 239 2.13 10.57 4.13
CA GLU A 239 2.68 11.93 4.04
C GLU A 239 3.33 12.20 2.66
N ARG A 240 3.74 11.17 1.93
CA ARG A 240 4.25 11.27 0.54
C ARG A 240 3.23 11.85 -0.41
N LEU A 241 1.94 11.57 -0.20
CA LEU A 241 0.85 12.07 -1.06
C LEU A 241 0.57 13.55 -0.84
N ASP A 242 1.04 14.13 0.26
CA ASP A 242 0.91 15.55 0.60
C ASP A 242 2.20 16.32 0.44
N ALA A 243 3.32 15.63 0.18
CA ALA A 243 4.61 16.25 -0.01
C ALA A 243 4.62 17.12 -1.27
N LYS A 244 5.02 18.40 -1.11
CA LYS A 244 5.28 19.28 -2.25
C LYS A 244 6.57 18.81 -2.89
N ALA A 245 6.47 18.20 -4.05
CA ALA A 245 7.64 17.85 -4.82
C ALA A 245 8.32 19.11 -5.36
N ALA A 246 9.64 19.20 -5.21
CA ALA A 246 10.41 20.26 -5.84
C ALA A 246 10.42 20.10 -7.37
N PRO A 247 10.36 21.20 -8.14
CA PRO A 247 10.50 21.14 -9.58
C PRO A 247 11.80 20.45 -9.99
N ALA A 248 11.72 19.57 -11.00
CA ALA A 248 12.83 18.81 -11.54
C ALA A 248 12.92 18.95 -13.07
N LEU A 249 13.87 18.28 -13.71
CA LEU A 249 13.97 18.28 -15.17
C LEU A 249 12.69 17.74 -15.83
N VAL A 250 12.12 16.69 -15.23
CA VAL A 250 10.84 16.09 -15.63
C VAL A 250 9.88 16.15 -14.45
N ASN A 251 8.68 16.70 -14.68
CA ASN A 251 7.64 16.84 -13.66
C ASN A 251 6.44 15.99 -14.03
N ILE A 252 6.13 15.00 -13.21
CA ILE A 252 5.00 14.10 -13.38
C ILE A 252 3.94 14.44 -12.36
N ALA A 253 2.71 14.69 -12.80
CA ALA A 253 1.57 14.93 -11.93
C ALA A 253 0.67 13.71 -11.89
N VAL A 254 0.53 13.09 -10.72
CA VAL A 254 -0.45 12.04 -10.46
C VAL A 254 -1.69 12.68 -9.86
N VAL A 255 -2.86 12.43 -10.44
CA VAL A 255 -4.11 12.97 -9.91
C VAL A 255 -4.44 12.29 -8.58
N LYS A 256 -4.54 13.05 -7.49
CA LYS A 256 -4.91 12.54 -6.17
C LYS A 256 -6.42 12.36 -6.09
N LEU A 257 -6.91 11.22 -6.60
CA LEU A 257 -8.33 10.87 -6.54
C LEU A 257 -8.78 10.61 -5.09
N PRO A 258 -10.04 10.92 -4.72
CA PRO A 258 -10.56 10.65 -3.37
C PRO A 258 -10.46 9.20 -2.92
N ARG A 259 -10.59 8.26 -3.88
CA ARG A 259 -10.47 6.80 -3.63
C ARG A 259 -9.25 6.20 -4.33
N LEU A 260 -8.17 6.99 -4.42
CA LEU A 260 -6.88 6.54 -4.96
C LEU A 260 -6.49 5.18 -4.41
N SER A 261 -6.15 4.26 -5.29
CA SER A 261 -5.67 2.92 -4.95
C SER A 261 -4.37 2.60 -5.67
N ASN A 262 -3.57 1.71 -5.09
CA ASN A 262 -2.32 1.21 -5.67
C ASN A 262 -1.37 2.33 -6.12
N PHE A 263 -1.25 3.38 -5.30
CA PHE A 263 -0.40 4.54 -5.59
C PHE A 263 1.10 4.20 -5.62
N THR A 264 1.48 3.01 -5.17
CA THR A 264 2.86 2.49 -5.27
C THR A 264 3.30 2.26 -6.72
N ASP A 265 2.39 2.19 -7.69
CA ASP A 265 2.69 2.09 -9.13
C ASP A 265 3.63 3.20 -9.65
N PHE A 266 3.73 4.32 -8.94
CA PHE A 266 4.53 5.47 -9.37
C PHE A 266 5.83 5.63 -8.61
N SER A 267 6.13 4.74 -7.65
CA SER A 267 7.35 4.78 -6.84
C SER A 267 8.61 4.67 -7.69
N ALA A 268 8.60 3.83 -8.72
CA ALA A 268 9.73 3.67 -9.62
C ALA A 268 10.07 4.96 -10.40
N LEU A 269 9.05 5.74 -10.79
CA LEU A 269 9.25 7.04 -11.45
C LEU A 269 9.92 8.05 -10.51
N SER A 270 9.50 8.12 -9.24
CA SER A 270 10.08 9.04 -8.26
C SER A 270 11.54 8.73 -7.90
N ARG A 271 12.02 7.52 -8.17
CA ARG A 271 13.39 7.08 -7.94
C ARG A 271 14.35 7.45 -9.08
N VAL A 272 13.83 7.91 -10.21
CA VAL A 272 14.67 8.36 -11.32
C VAL A 272 15.25 9.74 -11.02
N SER A 273 16.57 9.87 -11.03
CA SER A 273 17.22 11.16 -10.79
C SER A 273 16.78 12.22 -11.81
N GLY A 274 16.43 13.40 -11.33
CA GLY A 274 15.91 14.48 -12.17
C GLY A 274 14.41 14.38 -12.50
N VAL A 275 13.69 13.44 -11.90
CA VAL A 275 12.24 13.32 -11.98
C VAL A 275 11.58 13.75 -10.68
N SER A 276 10.52 14.53 -10.79
CA SER A 276 9.62 14.90 -9.69
C SER A 276 8.26 14.26 -9.93
N VAL A 277 7.74 13.53 -8.94
CA VAL A 277 6.37 12.99 -8.95
C VAL A 277 5.57 13.68 -7.87
N ALA A 278 4.54 14.43 -8.25
CA ALA A 278 3.67 15.17 -7.35
C ALA A 278 2.23 14.66 -7.45
N TYR A 279 1.54 14.58 -6.30
CA TYR A 279 0.13 14.25 -6.27
C TYR A 279 -0.70 15.54 -6.29
N ALA A 280 -1.58 15.66 -7.28
CA ALA A 280 -2.37 16.86 -7.54
C ALA A 280 -3.84 16.65 -7.14
N ASP A 281 -4.33 17.43 -6.18
CA ASP A 281 -5.73 17.48 -5.75
C ASP A 281 -6.48 18.74 -6.24
N LYS A 282 -5.75 19.65 -6.91
CA LYS A 282 -6.28 20.90 -7.47
C LYS A 282 -5.84 21.11 -8.92
N PRO A 283 -6.71 21.67 -9.79
CA PRO A 283 -6.39 21.88 -11.20
C PRO A 283 -5.09 22.66 -11.44
N ALA A 284 -4.80 23.67 -10.61
CA ALA A 284 -3.60 24.48 -10.76
C ALA A 284 -2.29 23.69 -10.59
N GLN A 285 -2.29 22.58 -9.87
CA GLN A 285 -1.11 21.73 -9.64
C GLN A 285 -0.74 20.88 -10.87
N LEU A 286 -1.64 20.77 -11.87
CA LEU A 286 -1.34 20.11 -13.14
C LEU A 286 -0.58 21.02 -14.12
N ALA A 287 -0.43 22.30 -13.78
CA ALA A 287 0.25 23.24 -14.66
C ALA A 287 1.74 22.90 -14.74
N GLY A 288 2.28 22.82 -15.97
CA GLY A 288 3.69 22.52 -16.20
C GLY A 288 4.07 21.04 -16.02
N ALA A 289 3.10 20.14 -15.88
CA ALA A 289 3.38 18.72 -15.89
C ALA A 289 3.82 18.25 -17.28
N ASP A 290 4.87 17.42 -17.32
CA ASP A 290 5.37 16.79 -18.53
C ASP A 290 4.62 15.50 -18.85
N LEU A 291 4.01 14.89 -17.83
CA LEU A 291 3.08 13.76 -17.91
C LEU A 291 2.02 13.90 -16.83
N ILE A 292 0.76 13.67 -17.17
CA ILE A 292 -0.33 13.55 -16.20
C ILE A 292 -0.72 12.09 -16.10
N ILE A 293 -0.79 11.56 -14.86
CA ILE A 293 -1.22 10.18 -14.61
C ILE A 293 -2.57 10.18 -13.90
N LEU A 294 -3.53 9.45 -14.48
CA LEU A 294 -4.79 9.07 -13.86
C LEU A 294 -4.60 7.69 -13.19
N PRO A 295 -4.50 7.62 -11.88
CA PRO A 295 -4.19 6.37 -11.18
C PRO A 295 -5.40 5.44 -11.07
N GLY A 296 -5.16 4.25 -10.52
CA GLY A 296 -6.22 3.36 -10.09
C GLY A 296 -7.08 3.97 -8.99
N THR A 297 -8.34 3.58 -8.95
CA THR A 297 -9.28 3.99 -7.92
C THR A 297 -10.22 2.85 -7.53
N LYS A 298 -10.71 2.90 -6.29
CA LYS A 298 -11.73 1.96 -5.80
C LYS A 298 -13.14 2.34 -6.22
N SER A 299 -13.39 3.56 -6.71
CA SER A 299 -14.73 4.03 -7.08
C SER A 299 -14.67 4.92 -8.32
N THR A 300 -14.60 4.27 -9.49
CA THR A 300 -14.37 4.92 -10.77
C THR A 300 -15.43 5.96 -11.10
N LEU A 301 -16.73 5.61 -10.95
CA LEU A 301 -17.82 6.54 -11.26
C LEU A 301 -17.88 7.74 -10.31
N ALA A 302 -17.64 7.54 -9.02
CA ALA A 302 -17.65 8.63 -8.05
C ALA A 302 -16.46 9.57 -8.27
N ASP A 303 -15.27 9.01 -8.51
CA ASP A 303 -14.07 9.80 -8.75
C ASP A 303 -14.11 10.53 -10.10
N LEU A 304 -14.77 9.96 -11.12
CA LEU A 304 -15.02 10.66 -12.39
C LEU A 304 -15.98 11.86 -12.21
N ARG A 305 -16.99 11.76 -11.33
CA ARG A 305 -17.83 12.93 -10.97
C ARG A 305 -16.99 13.98 -10.25
N TRP A 306 -16.18 13.57 -9.29
CA TRP A 306 -15.27 14.48 -8.58
C TRP A 306 -14.31 15.21 -9.54
N LEU A 307 -13.73 14.52 -10.53
CA LEU A 307 -12.87 15.15 -11.54
C LEU A 307 -13.59 16.30 -12.28
N ARG A 308 -14.89 16.14 -12.57
CA ARG A 308 -15.71 17.18 -13.20
C ARG A 308 -16.03 18.33 -12.25
N GLU A 309 -16.52 18.00 -11.08
CA GLU A 309 -16.95 18.98 -10.08
C GLU A 309 -15.80 19.83 -9.57
N SER A 310 -14.62 19.25 -9.44
CA SER A 310 -13.38 19.94 -9.01
C SER A 310 -12.72 20.77 -10.14
N GLY A 311 -13.12 20.57 -11.38
CA GLY A 311 -12.48 21.18 -12.55
C GLY A 311 -11.18 20.49 -13.00
N MET A 312 -10.81 19.37 -12.39
CA MET A 312 -9.62 18.60 -12.77
C MET A 312 -9.75 18.04 -14.19
N GLU A 313 -10.92 17.50 -14.58
CA GLU A 313 -11.18 17.00 -15.93
C GLU A 313 -10.89 18.07 -16.99
N ALA A 314 -11.42 19.27 -16.80
CA ALA A 314 -11.22 20.38 -17.74
C ALA A 314 -9.74 20.76 -17.89
N GLN A 315 -8.99 20.76 -16.80
CA GLN A 315 -7.56 21.06 -16.83
C GLN A 315 -6.74 19.93 -17.48
N ILE A 316 -7.08 18.67 -17.24
CA ILE A 316 -6.44 17.52 -17.90
C ILE A 316 -6.68 17.59 -19.42
N LEU A 317 -7.93 17.79 -19.84
CA LEU A 317 -8.28 17.93 -21.26
C LEU A 317 -7.56 19.10 -21.94
N LYS A 318 -7.45 20.25 -21.24
CA LYS A 318 -6.70 21.40 -21.71
C LYS A 318 -5.19 21.11 -21.85
N ALA A 319 -4.60 20.44 -20.87
CA ALA A 319 -3.19 20.06 -20.93
C ALA A 319 -2.92 19.04 -22.06
N HIS A 320 -3.80 18.05 -22.21
CA HIS A 320 -3.73 17.06 -23.29
C HIS A 320 -3.83 17.73 -24.66
N ALA A 321 -4.78 18.64 -24.86
CA ALA A 321 -4.92 19.41 -26.11
C ALA A 321 -3.69 20.30 -26.40
N ALA A 322 -2.96 20.72 -25.36
CA ALA A 322 -1.69 21.42 -25.49
C ALA A 322 -0.49 20.49 -25.71
N GLY A 323 -0.71 19.18 -25.80
CA GLY A 323 0.28 18.15 -26.09
C GLY A 323 0.89 17.46 -24.86
N THR A 324 0.42 17.72 -23.64
CA THR A 324 0.86 16.95 -22.46
C THR A 324 0.30 15.53 -22.55
N PRO A 325 1.13 14.47 -22.49
CA PRO A 325 0.65 13.11 -22.49
C PRO A 325 -0.12 12.79 -21.21
N VAL A 326 -1.14 11.92 -21.35
CA VAL A 326 -1.95 11.42 -20.25
C VAL A 326 -1.86 9.90 -20.20
N PHE A 327 -1.57 9.35 -19.03
CA PHE A 327 -1.47 7.90 -18.81
C PHE A 327 -2.49 7.45 -17.77
N GLY A 328 -3.36 6.51 -18.12
CA GLY A 328 -4.37 5.95 -17.21
C GLY A 328 -4.02 4.54 -16.75
N ILE A 329 -4.16 4.25 -15.46
CA ILE A 329 -4.01 2.90 -14.92
C ILE A 329 -5.34 2.47 -14.30
N CYS A 330 -5.82 1.28 -14.67
CA CYS A 330 -7.01 0.63 -14.11
C CYS A 330 -8.23 1.58 -14.13
N GLY A 331 -8.72 2.07 -12.99
CA GLY A 331 -9.81 3.05 -12.94
C GLY A 331 -9.51 4.33 -13.73
N GLY A 332 -8.28 4.83 -13.70
CA GLY A 332 -7.83 5.96 -14.51
C GLY A 332 -7.95 5.67 -16.00
N TYR A 333 -7.56 4.48 -16.45
CA TYR A 333 -7.73 4.03 -17.84
C TYR A 333 -9.20 4.02 -18.24
N GLN A 334 -10.09 3.49 -17.39
CA GLN A 334 -11.53 3.45 -17.62
C GLN A 334 -12.12 4.86 -17.79
N MET A 335 -11.72 5.82 -16.93
CA MET A 335 -12.19 7.21 -17.01
C MET A 335 -11.79 7.92 -18.30
N MET A 336 -10.69 7.52 -18.95
CA MET A 336 -10.23 8.09 -20.21
C MET A 336 -11.10 7.69 -21.41
N GLY A 337 -11.98 6.71 -21.25
CA GLY A 337 -12.87 6.21 -22.29
C GLY A 337 -14.01 7.16 -22.64
N ARG A 338 -14.89 6.71 -23.55
CA ARG A 338 -16.12 7.42 -23.97
C ARG A 338 -17.22 7.27 -22.92
N THR A 339 -17.39 6.03 -22.43
CA THR A 339 -18.43 5.70 -21.44
C THR A 339 -17.90 4.76 -20.37
N VAL A 340 -18.42 4.95 -19.15
CA VAL A 340 -18.24 4.04 -18.02
C VAL A 340 -19.62 3.75 -17.46
N SER A 341 -20.03 2.48 -17.46
CA SER A 341 -21.35 2.06 -17.02
C SER A 341 -21.30 0.92 -16.01
N ASP A 342 -22.19 0.98 -15.02
CA ASP A 342 -22.33 0.00 -13.94
C ASP A 342 -23.81 -0.45 -13.84
N PRO A 343 -24.27 -1.30 -14.78
CA PRO A 343 -25.65 -1.76 -14.79
C PRO A 343 -25.99 -2.70 -13.63
N ASP A 344 -24.99 -3.39 -13.10
CA ASP A 344 -25.12 -4.40 -12.05
C ASP A 344 -24.92 -3.83 -10.64
N ASN A 345 -24.76 -2.50 -10.51
CA ASN A 345 -24.55 -1.79 -9.23
C ASN A 345 -23.35 -2.29 -8.42
N THR A 346 -22.26 -2.58 -9.09
CA THR A 346 -21.01 -3.10 -8.47
C THR A 346 -20.21 -1.99 -7.76
N GLU A 347 -20.27 -0.76 -8.27
CA GLU A 347 -19.64 0.45 -7.72
C GLU A 347 -20.63 1.59 -7.43
N GLY A 348 -21.91 1.27 -7.19
CA GLY A 348 -22.95 2.25 -6.87
C GLY A 348 -23.88 2.57 -8.03
N GLY A 349 -23.72 1.88 -9.18
CA GLY A 349 -24.62 1.92 -10.31
C GLY A 349 -24.54 3.19 -11.18
N GLY A 350 -25.27 3.13 -12.30
CA GLY A 350 -25.39 4.23 -13.22
C GLY A 350 -24.43 4.18 -14.40
N SER A 351 -24.45 5.27 -15.19
CA SER A 351 -23.55 5.42 -16.34
C SER A 351 -23.10 6.88 -16.45
N LEU A 352 -21.85 7.08 -16.81
CA LEU A 352 -21.27 8.38 -17.05
C LEU A 352 -20.52 8.40 -18.37
N ARG A 353 -20.55 9.55 -19.05
CA ARG A 353 -19.62 9.82 -20.13
C ARG A 353 -18.21 9.94 -19.53
N GLY A 354 -17.23 9.27 -20.13
CA GLY A 354 -15.82 9.41 -19.79
C GLY A 354 -15.19 10.67 -20.39
N MET A 355 -13.88 10.78 -20.31
CA MET A 355 -13.11 11.95 -20.80
C MET A 355 -12.92 11.94 -22.33
N SER A 356 -13.21 10.83 -23.00
CA SER A 356 -13.05 10.63 -24.46
C SER A 356 -11.62 10.87 -24.98
N LEU A 357 -10.62 10.57 -24.18
CA LEU A 357 -9.19 10.58 -24.56
C LEU A 357 -8.79 9.31 -25.31
N LEU A 358 -9.48 8.20 -25.03
CA LEU A 358 -9.26 6.91 -25.65
C LEU A 358 -10.57 6.36 -26.25
N PRO A 359 -10.54 5.70 -27.42
CA PRO A 359 -11.72 5.12 -28.07
C PRO A 359 -12.08 3.77 -27.42
N ILE A 360 -12.48 3.82 -26.16
CA ILE A 360 -12.88 2.66 -25.37
C ILE A 360 -14.20 2.92 -24.63
N ASP A 361 -14.91 1.84 -24.33
CA ASP A 361 -16.11 1.83 -23.51
C ASP A 361 -15.95 0.78 -22.40
N THR A 362 -16.29 1.12 -21.16
CA THR A 362 -16.16 0.23 -20.01
C THR A 362 -17.51 -0.09 -19.40
N VAL A 363 -17.74 -1.37 -19.10
CA VAL A 363 -18.91 -1.88 -18.39
C VAL A 363 -18.45 -2.64 -17.14
N PHE A 364 -18.92 -2.25 -15.97
CA PHE A 364 -18.66 -2.98 -14.73
C PHE A 364 -19.48 -4.28 -14.69
N ARG A 365 -18.84 -5.34 -14.18
CA ARG A 365 -19.45 -6.66 -14.00
C ARG A 365 -19.21 -7.14 -12.58
N PRO A 366 -20.05 -8.05 -12.05
CA PRO A 366 -19.84 -8.66 -10.73
C PRO A 366 -18.58 -9.49 -10.63
N SER A 367 -18.07 -10.02 -11.75
CA SER A 367 -16.82 -10.78 -11.80
C SER A 367 -15.61 -9.86 -11.63
N LYS A 368 -14.65 -10.27 -10.81
CA LYS A 368 -13.41 -9.55 -10.56
C LYS A 368 -12.23 -10.29 -11.20
N THR A 369 -11.47 -9.58 -12.03
CA THR A 369 -10.18 -10.06 -12.53
C THR A 369 -9.11 -9.79 -11.47
N THR A 370 -8.42 -10.84 -11.04
CA THR A 370 -7.27 -10.77 -10.13
C THR A 370 -6.23 -11.75 -10.64
N THR A 371 -5.12 -11.25 -11.19
CA THR A 371 -4.07 -12.10 -11.74
C THR A 371 -2.73 -11.38 -11.75
N GLN A 372 -1.66 -12.11 -11.43
CA GLN A 372 -0.33 -11.68 -11.83
C GLN A 372 -0.12 -11.99 -13.30
N THR A 373 0.54 -11.08 -13.99
CA THR A 373 0.75 -11.20 -15.43
C THR A 373 2.12 -10.66 -15.84
N ARG A 374 2.63 -11.21 -16.91
CA ARG A 374 3.84 -10.73 -17.61
C ARG A 374 3.45 -10.38 -19.03
N GLY A 375 4.19 -9.50 -19.66
CA GLY A 375 3.87 -9.13 -21.01
C GLY A 375 4.97 -8.33 -21.68
N THR A 376 4.61 -7.75 -22.83
CA THR A 376 5.49 -6.88 -23.60
C THR A 376 4.69 -5.68 -24.07
N LEU A 377 5.21 -4.48 -23.83
CA LEU A 377 4.68 -3.26 -24.41
C LEU A 377 4.76 -3.37 -25.95
N LEU A 378 3.64 -3.15 -26.61
CA LEU A 378 3.56 -3.24 -28.08
C LEU A 378 4.21 -2.02 -28.73
N GLU A 379 4.06 -1.85 -30.03
CA GLU A 379 4.50 -0.64 -30.70
C GLU A 379 3.71 0.57 -30.19
N ILE A 380 4.40 1.49 -29.53
CA ILE A 380 3.83 2.69 -28.93
C ILE A 380 4.10 3.89 -29.81
N ASP A 381 3.07 4.67 -30.07
CA ASP A 381 3.17 5.91 -30.85
C ASP A 381 3.53 7.12 -29.96
N GLY A 382 3.97 8.19 -30.60
CA GLY A 382 4.17 9.48 -29.93
C GLY A 382 5.32 9.53 -28.93
N VAL A 383 5.10 10.28 -27.85
CA VAL A 383 6.17 10.64 -26.91
C VAL A 383 6.76 9.44 -26.16
N LEU A 384 5.97 8.38 -25.90
CA LEU A 384 6.41 7.20 -25.18
C LEU A 384 6.89 6.05 -26.09
N SER A 385 7.16 6.31 -27.37
CA SER A 385 7.60 5.29 -28.34
C SER A 385 8.87 4.53 -27.91
N ASP A 386 9.75 5.15 -27.13
CA ASP A 386 10.97 4.52 -26.59
C ASP A 386 10.68 3.37 -25.59
N LEU A 387 9.42 3.19 -25.17
CA LEU A 387 8.96 2.08 -24.35
C LEU A 387 8.57 0.83 -25.15
N SER A 388 8.46 0.93 -26.47
CA SER A 388 8.09 -0.19 -27.34
C SER A 388 9.00 -1.39 -27.15
N GLY A 389 8.41 -2.59 -27.07
CA GLY A 389 9.13 -3.85 -26.93
C GLY A 389 9.69 -4.12 -25.53
N LEU A 390 9.44 -3.25 -24.52
CA LEU A 390 9.85 -3.54 -23.15
C LEU A 390 9.02 -4.67 -22.55
N ALA A 391 9.72 -5.62 -21.93
CA ALA A 391 9.07 -6.60 -21.08
C ALA A 391 8.54 -5.90 -19.81
N VAL A 392 7.32 -6.26 -19.41
CA VAL A 392 6.64 -5.76 -18.22
C VAL A 392 6.14 -6.92 -17.38
N GLU A 393 6.09 -6.70 -16.06
CA GLU A 393 5.55 -7.64 -15.09
C GLU A 393 4.72 -6.86 -14.08
N GLY A 394 3.60 -7.42 -13.66
CA GLY A 394 2.72 -6.77 -12.70
C GLY A 394 1.47 -7.59 -12.45
N TYR A 395 0.39 -6.92 -12.13
CA TYR A 395 -0.88 -7.58 -11.83
C TYR A 395 -2.07 -6.77 -12.33
N GLU A 396 -3.19 -7.45 -12.52
CA GLU A 396 -4.47 -6.83 -12.84
C GLU A 396 -5.45 -7.06 -11.67
N ILE A 397 -6.21 -6.03 -11.33
CA ILE A 397 -7.21 -6.06 -10.28
C ILE A 397 -8.35 -5.10 -10.61
N HIS A 398 -9.38 -5.59 -11.30
CA HIS A 398 -10.50 -4.76 -11.76
C HIS A 398 -11.80 -5.55 -11.90
N MET A 399 -12.93 -4.83 -11.95
CA MET A 399 -14.27 -5.38 -12.21
C MET A 399 -14.84 -4.87 -13.53
N GLY A 400 -14.20 -3.93 -14.19
CA GLY A 400 -14.63 -3.40 -15.49
C GLY A 400 -14.14 -4.27 -16.64
N GLU A 401 -15.02 -4.48 -17.60
CA GLU A 401 -14.70 -5.01 -18.91
C GLU A 401 -14.63 -3.84 -19.89
N THR A 402 -13.48 -3.64 -20.53
CA THR A 402 -13.27 -2.55 -21.47
C THR A 402 -13.19 -3.09 -22.90
N VAL A 403 -14.00 -2.52 -23.76
CA VAL A 403 -13.98 -2.78 -25.19
C VAL A 403 -13.28 -1.63 -25.89
N ARG A 404 -12.26 -1.94 -26.68
CA ARG A 404 -11.52 -1.00 -27.54
C ARG A 404 -12.10 -1.06 -28.95
N ASP A 405 -12.16 0.07 -29.62
CA ASP A 405 -12.49 0.10 -31.06
C ASP A 405 -11.48 -0.75 -31.85
N ALA A 406 -11.95 -1.47 -32.85
CA ALA A 406 -11.13 -2.37 -33.66
C ALA A 406 -9.96 -1.66 -34.38
N SER A 407 -10.10 -0.36 -34.65
CA SER A 407 -9.07 0.48 -35.27
C SER A 407 -8.05 1.04 -34.29
N ALA A 408 -8.32 0.96 -32.99
CA ALA A 408 -7.44 1.51 -31.97
C ALA A 408 -6.31 0.52 -31.60
N LYS A 409 -5.09 1.03 -31.39
CA LYS A 409 -3.94 0.21 -31.04
C LYS A 409 -3.99 -0.22 -29.57
N PRO A 410 -3.71 -1.49 -29.26
CA PRO A 410 -3.45 -1.94 -27.90
C PRO A 410 -2.13 -1.36 -27.38
N LEU A 411 -1.99 -1.33 -26.04
CA LEU A 411 -0.76 -0.83 -25.40
C LEU A 411 0.20 -1.96 -25.05
N VAL A 412 -0.32 -3.10 -24.59
CA VAL A 412 0.48 -4.19 -24.05
C VAL A 412 -0.10 -5.55 -24.46
N ARG A 413 0.77 -6.52 -24.67
CA ARG A 413 0.40 -7.94 -24.80
C ARG A 413 0.74 -8.62 -23.49
N LEU A 414 -0.26 -9.18 -22.83
CA LEU A 414 -0.16 -9.84 -21.54
C LEU A 414 -0.30 -11.35 -21.67
N LEU A 415 0.49 -12.09 -20.91
CA LEU A 415 0.38 -13.53 -20.78
C LEU A 415 -0.37 -13.84 -19.50
N ARG A 416 -1.65 -14.19 -19.63
CA ARG A 416 -2.49 -14.70 -18.54
C ARG A 416 -2.44 -16.25 -18.50
N ARG A 417 -2.99 -16.83 -17.43
CA ARG A 417 -3.13 -18.30 -17.32
C ARG A 417 -3.94 -18.91 -18.49
N GLU A 418 -4.87 -18.15 -19.04
CA GLU A 418 -5.81 -18.56 -20.09
C GLU A 418 -5.25 -18.33 -21.51
N GLY A 419 -4.08 -17.70 -21.65
CA GLY A 419 -3.44 -17.39 -22.92
C GLY A 419 -2.99 -15.94 -23.02
N GLU A 420 -2.52 -15.59 -24.21
CA GLU A 420 -2.12 -14.20 -24.53
C GLU A 420 -3.35 -13.34 -24.82
N ILE A 421 -3.34 -12.14 -24.27
CA ILE A 421 -4.35 -11.12 -24.58
C ILE A 421 -3.67 -9.79 -24.90
N GLU A 422 -4.36 -8.95 -25.66
CA GLU A 422 -3.98 -7.56 -25.87
C GLU A 422 -4.80 -6.67 -24.94
N ASP A 423 -4.11 -5.95 -24.06
CA ASP A 423 -4.71 -5.02 -23.11
C ASP A 423 -4.32 -3.57 -23.41
N GLY A 424 -5.15 -2.68 -22.85
CA GLY A 424 -4.95 -1.27 -22.94
C GLY A 424 -5.35 -0.67 -24.28
N CYS A 425 -5.14 0.63 -24.38
CA CYS A 425 -5.40 1.42 -25.57
C CYS A 425 -4.44 2.60 -25.61
N GLN A 426 -4.09 3.02 -26.80
CA GLN A 426 -3.25 4.19 -27.03
C GLN A 426 -3.72 5.04 -28.20
N THR A 427 -3.40 6.31 -28.11
CA THR A 427 -3.39 7.30 -29.18
C THR A 427 -2.01 7.95 -29.20
N GLU A 428 -1.81 9.00 -30.03
CA GLU A 428 -0.51 9.70 -30.10
C GLU A 428 -0.02 10.22 -28.73
N ASN A 429 -0.92 10.54 -27.80
CA ASN A 429 -0.63 11.33 -26.59
C ASN A 429 -1.47 10.90 -25.39
N ALA A 430 -2.28 9.83 -25.52
CA ALA A 430 -3.01 9.23 -24.42
C ALA A 430 -2.80 7.72 -24.41
N PHE A 431 -2.53 7.17 -23.21
CA PHE A 431 -2.15 5.78 -22.98
C PHE A 431 -2.91 5.23 -21.79
N GLY A 432 -3.32 3.99 -21.82
CA GLY A 432 -3.96 3.38 -20.66
C GLY A 432 -3.93 1.87 -20.69
N THR A 433 -3.92 1.24 -19.52
CA THR A 433 -3.86 -0.21 -19.32
C THR A 433 -4.47 -0.61 -17.98
N TYR A 434 -4.86 -1.86 -17.85
CA TYR A 434 -5.22 -2.46 -16.57
C TYR A 434 -4.00 -2.93 -15.76
N LEU A 435 -2.83 -3.03 -16.40
CA LEU A 435 -1.61 -3.52 -15.75
C LEU A 435 -1.11 -2.53 -14.69
N HIS A 436 -1.16 -2.94 -13.43
CA HIS A 436 -0.45 -2.31 -12.31
C HIS A 436 1.03 -2.72 -12.34
N GLY A 437 1.93 -1.79 -11.96
CA GLY A 437 3.38 -2.05 -11.96
C GLY A 437 4.04 -1.82 -13.32
N VAL A 438 3.37 -1.24 -14.30
CA VAL A 438 3.94 -0.99 -15.64
C VAL A 438 5.25 -0.21 -15.60
N PHE A 439 5.43 0.70 -14.63
CA PHE A 439 6.66 1.48 -14.44
C PHE A 439 7.72 0.79 -13.58
N ASP A 440 7.37 -0.30 -12.90
CA ASP A 440 8.31 -1.08 -12.08
C ASP A 440 9.24 -1.97 -12.93
N ALA A 441 8.87 -2.20 -14.19
CA ALA A 441 9.68 -2.95 -15.11
C ALA A 441 11.08 -2.32 -15.29
N PRO A 442 12.13 -3.14 -15.38
CA PRO A 442 13.47 -2.63 -15.62
C PRO A 442 13.51 -1.68 -16.82
N LYS A 443 14.04 -0.49 -16.62
CA LYS A 443 14.14 0.58 -17.62
C LYS A 443 12.83 1.32 -17.96
N ALA A 444 11.63 0.86 -17.59
CA ALA A 444 10.38 1.53 -17.96
C ALA A 444 10.31 2.95 -17.38
N ALA A 445 10.55 3.10 -16.07
CA ALA A 445 10.58 4.42 -15.44
C ALA A 445 11.65 5.35 -16.05
N LEU A 446 12.87 4.83 -16.25
CA LEU A 446 13.96 5.63 -16.83
C LEU A 446 13.64 6.04 -18.27
N ARG A 447 13.18 5.13 -19.12
CA ARG A 447 12.83 5.45 -20.52
C ARG A 447 11.65 6.41 -20.61
N THR A 448 10.67 6.29 -19.74
CA THR A 448 9.58 7.28 -19.62
C THR A 448 10.15 8.67 -19.33
N ALA A 449 11.01 8.79 -18.33
CA ALA A 449 11.64 10.04 -17.96
C ALA A 449 12.51 10.62 -19.10
N GLN A 450 13.30 9.77 -19.77
CA GLN A 450 14.13 10.16 -20.92
C GLN A 450 13.30 10.66 -22.12
N ALA A 451 12.18 9.98 -22.42
CA ALA A 451 11.28 10.36 -23.49
C ALA A 451 10.63 11.74 -23.21
N LEU A 452 10.21 11.97 -21.97
CA LEU A 452 9.65 13.27 -21.54
C LEU A 452 10.71 14.37 -21.56
N ALA A 453 11.94 14.10 -21.11
CA ALA A 453 13.05 15.04 -21.17
C ALA A 453 13.41 15.42 -22.62
N LYS A 454 13.47 14.42 -23.51
CA LYS A 454 13.72 14.61 -24.94
C LYS A 454 12.67 15.50 -25.59
N LYS A 455 11.38 15.33 -25.24
CA LYS A 455 10.31 16.22 -25.70
C LYS A 455 10.53 17.68 -25.30
N LYS A 456 11.16 17.93 -24.15
CA LYS A 456 11.53 19.28 -23.66
C LYS A 456 12.84 19.79 -24.26
N GLY A 457 13.53 19.02 -25.09
CA GLY A 457 14.84 19.38 -25.64
C GLY A 457 15.97 19.29 -24.62
N VAL A 458 15.77 18.54 -23.52
CA VAL A 458 16.82 18.29 -22.50
C VAL A 458 17.20 16.80 -22.47
N THR A 459 18.43 16.53 -22.04
CA THR A 459 18.93 15.16 -21.92
C THR A 459 18.89 14.75 -20.46
N LEU A 460 18.21 13.62 -20.17
CA LEU A 460 18.22 12.99 -18.85
C LEU A 460 19.15 11.76 -18.93
N THR A 461 20.25 11.83 -18.21
CA THR A 461 21.22 10.72 -18.09
C THR A 461 20.94 9.94 -16.82
N GLY A 462 21.23 8.66 -16.82
CA GLY A 462 21.06 7.79 -15.65
C GLY A 462 21.12 6.32 -16.05
N GLU A 463 21.22 5.48 -15.06
CA GLU A 463 21.11 4.03 -15.22
C GLU A 463 19.76 3.55 -14.67
N ALA A 464 19.25 2.46 -15.23
CA ALA A 464 18.06 1.83 -14.73
C ALA A 464 18.32 1.26 -13.33
N LEU A 465 17.49 1.62 -12.38
CA LEU A 465 17.58 1.11 -11.02
C LEU A 465 17.12 -0.36 -11.00
N ASP A 466 17.97 -1.23 -10.43
CA ASP A 466 17.51 -2.55 -10.02
C ASP A 466 16.57 -2.38 -8.81
N THR A 467 15.28 -2.40 -9.07
CA THR A 467 14.24 -2.16 -8.04
C THR A 467 14.31 -3.19 -6.93
N HIS A 468 14.65 -4.45 -7.26
CA HIS A 468 14.77 -5.51 -6.25
C HIS A 468 15.96 -5.26 -5.33
N ALA A 469 17.15 -5.07 -5.90
CA ALA A 469 18.35 -4.78 -5.10
C ALA A 469 18.21 -3.50 -4.28
N TYR A 470 17.53 -2.49 -4.83
CA TYR A 470 17.23 -1.26 -4.09
C TYR A 470 16.32 -1.48 -2.89
N LYS A 471 15.22 -2.23 -3.06
CA LYS A 471 14.31 -2.58 -1.95
C LYS A 471 15.03 -3.37 -0.87
N GLU A 472 15.83 -4.37 -1.24
CA GLU A 472 16.63 -5.15 -0.29
C GLU A 472 17.55 -4.22 0.55
N GLN A 473 18.22 -3.26 -0.09
CA GLN A 473 19.03 -2.26 0.61
C GLN A 473 18.20 -1.38 1.57
N GLN A 474 16.96 -1.00 1.20
CA GLN A 474 16.11 -0.22 2.09
C GLN A 474 15.65 -1.04 3.30
N TYR A 475 15.33 -2.33 3.12
CA TYR A 475 15.01 -3.23 4.23
C TYR A 475 16.21 -3.41 5.18
N ASP A 476 17.43 -3.55 4.64
CA ASP A 476 18.64 -3.64 5.45
C ASP A 476 18.88 -2.35 6.25
N LYS A 477 18.75 -1.19 5.63
CA LYS A 477 18.87 0.11 6.32
C LYS A 477 17.83 0.25 7.46
N LEU A 478 16.58 -0.16 7.20
CA LEU A 478 15.54 -0.15 8.22
C LEU A 478 15.87 -1.09 9.37
N ALA A 479 16.27 -2.32 9.06
CA ALA A 479 16.66 -3.32 10.06
C ALA A 479 17.84 -2.84 10.92
N ASP A 480 18.87 -2.29 10.30
CA ASP A 480 20.04 -1.74 11.01
C ASP A 480 19.67 -0.60 11.97
N SER A 481 18.80 0.30 11.54
CA SER A 481 18.31 1.39 12.37
C SER A 481 17.54 0.89 13.60
N VAL A 482 16.61 -0.05 13.38
CA VAL A 482 15.77 -0.60 14.46
C VAL A 482 16.60 -1.49 15.40
N ARG A 483 17.48 -2.33 14.87
CA ARG A 483 18.37 -3.21 15.66
C ARG A 483 19.26 -2.42 16.62
N LYS A 484 19.77 -1.27 16.20
CA LYS A 484 20.59 -0.38 17.04
C LYS A 484 19.79 0.37 18.10
N SER A 485 18.48 0.46 17.93
CA SER A 485 17.59 1.28 18.76
C SER A 485 16.79 0.48 19.78
N LEU A 486 16.64 -0.82 19.57
CA LEU A 486 15.86 -1.71 20.44
C LEU A 486 16.76 -2.67 21.21
N ASP A 487 16.35 -3.02 22.42
CA ASP A 487 16.93 -4.12 23.19
C ASP A 487 16.51 -5.47 22.57
N MET A 488 17.31 -5.92 21.61
CA MET A 488 17.05 -7.17 20.90
C MET A 488 17.16 -8.39 21.79
N GLU A 489 18.04 -8.36 22.82
CA GLU A 489 18.18 -9.47 23.79
C GLU A 489 16.88 -9.62 24.58
N TRP A 490 16.30 -8.50 25.03
CA TRP A 490 15.00 -8.50 25.71
C TRP A 490 13.88 -9.05 24.82
N ILE A 491 13.84 -8.67 23.54
CA ILE A 491 12.86 -9.17 22.58
C ILE A 491 12.97 -10.69 22.41
N TYR A 492 14.19 -11.23 22.29
CA TYR A 492 14.39 -12.68 22.22
C TYR A 492 13.93 -13.39 23.51
N ARG A 493 14.24 -12.82 24.68
CA ARG A 493 13.79 -13.36 25.99
C ARG A 493 12.27 -13.36 26.11
N ILE A 494 11.60 -12.30 25.65
CA ILE A 494 10.12 -12.23 25.60
C ILE A 494 9.56 -13.40 24.77
N MET A 495 10.06 -13.60 23.57
CA MET A 495 9.61 -14.68 22.68
C MET A 495 9.91 -16.09 23.22
N GLU A 496 10.84 -16.21 24.16
CA GLU A 496 11.17 -17.46 24.86
C GLU A 496 10.40 -17.65 26.18
N GLY A 497 9.52 -16.70 26.53
CA GLY A 497 8.81 -16.73 27.81
C GLY A 497 9.69 -16.54 29.05
N LYS A 498 10.85 -15.89 28.89
CA LYS A 498 11.86 -15.69 29.94
C LYS A 498 11.94 -14.25 30.45
N ALA A 499 10.99 -13.37 30.03
CA ALA A 499 10.98 -11.95 30.41
C ALA A 499 9.62 -11.50 30.94
#